data_f9f3f31e22782ed002837c9e8b9b0ff1
#
_entry.id   f9f3f31e22782ed002837c9e8b9b0ff1
#
_cell.length_a   1.000
_cell.length_b   1.000
_cell.length_c   1.000
_cell.angle_alpha   90.00
_cell.angle_beta   90.00
_cell.angle_gamma   90.00
#
_symmetry.space_group_name_H-M   'P 1'
#
loop_
_entity.id
_entity.type
_entity.pdbx_description
1 polymer ?
#
loop_
_entity_poly.entity_id
_entity_poly.type
_entity_poly.pdbx_seq_one_letter_code
_entity_poly.pdbx_strand_id
1 'polypeptide(L)'
;FTQVRYRVPEAVLDVRGNRFRAANVPVYDPEGNRGRLDVDLNLQHLSNIAYDLRVAPDEMLVLNTTADDNDFFFGRVYASGMARIAGDKGQVSMDIAARTDDDSFFSMPLSSKSNISYADFVVFEKPAEVDTLDKVMRKKMLFERRRDRKDKQDSRMNIALALDVRPNVEVEIAVSGNAVRARGEGTLNLQIDPRSNVFEMYGDYTIR
;
A
#
# COMPACT_ATOMS: atom_id res chain seq x y z
N PHE A 1 1.82 -4.62 4.44
CA PHE A 1 0.84 -4.04 3.53
C PHE A 1 0.17 -5.13 2.70
N THR A 2 0.87 -5.84 1.81
CA THR A 2 0.31 -6.91 0.97
C THR A 2 0.37 -8.30 1.60
N GLN A 3 1.11 -8.49 2.68
CA GLN A 3 1.34 -9.75 3.43
C GLN A 3 1.87 -10.93 2.58
N VAL A 4 2.50 -10.63 1.44
CA VAL A 4 3.11 -11.64 0.57
C VAL A 4 4.62 -11.62 0.72
N ARG A 5 5.22 -12.81 0.89
CA ARG A 5 6.67 -13.00 0.96
C ARG A 5 7.18 -13.50 -0.38
N TYR A 6 8.04 -12.74 -1.00
CA TYR A 6 8.66 -13.14 -2.26
C TYR A 6 10.06 -13.71 -2.03
N ARG A 7 10.42 -14.69 -2.84
CA ARG A 7 11.75 -15.29 -2.86
C ARG A 7 12.53 -14.81 -4.07
N VAL A 8 13.72 -14.29 -3.84
CA VAL A 8 14.72 -13.95 -4.87
C VAL A 8 15.86 -14.94 -4.73
N PRO A 9 16.00 -15.92 -5.64
CA PRO A 9 17.00 -16.98 -5.48
C PRO A 9 18.43 -16.48 -5.74
N GLU A 10 18.61 -15.65 -6.76
CA GLU A 10 19.89 -15.09 -7.16
C GLU A 10 19.68 -13.75 -7.87
N ALA A 11 20.52 -12.78 -7.57
CA ALA A 11 20.55 -11.50 -8.24
C ALA A 11 22.00 -11.02 -8.43
N VAL A 12 22.32 -10.52 -9.61
CA VAL A 12 23.59 -9.87 -9.90
C VAL A 12 23.40 -8.37 -9.74
N LEU A 13 24.18 -7.78 -8.83
CA LEU A 13 24.17 -6.34 -8.55
C LEU A 13 25.37 -5.68 -9.23
N ASP A 14 25.11 -4.74 -10.14
CA ASP A 14 26.10 -3.79 -10.65
C ASP A 14 26.19 -2.62 -9.67
N VAL A 15 27.39 -2.44 -9.09
CA VAL A 15 27.63 -1.39 -8.09
C VAL A 15 28.60 -0.37 -8.66
N ARG A 16 28.14 0.88 -8.80
CA ARG A 16 28.97 2.01 -9.27
C ARG A 16 28.83 3.20 -8.33
N GLY A 17 29.84 3.42 -7.52
CA GLY A 17 29.79 4.43 -6.48
C GLY A 17 28.66 4.16 -5.50
N ASN A 18 27.71 5.09 -5.43
CA ASN A 18 26.55 5.00 -4.53
C ASN A 18 25.31 4.39 -5.20
N ARG A 19 25.43 3.90 -6.42
CA ARG A 19 24.31 3.36 -7.20
C ARG A 19 24.42 1.84 -7.32
N PHE A 20 23.31 1.17 -7.03
CA PHE A 20 23.15 -0.27 -7.10
C PHE A 20 22.06 -0.59 -8.10
N ARG A 21 22.36 -1.42 -9.08
CA ARG A 21 21.43 -1.83 -10.10
C ARG A 21 21.38 -3.34 -10.23
N ALA A 22 20.18 -3.85 -10.35
CA ALA A 22 19.95 -5.22 -10.80
C ALA A 22 18.83 -5.20 -11.83
N ALA A 23 19.01 -5.92 -12.91
CA ALA A 23 18.04 -6.02 -13.97
C ALA A 23 17.60 -7.47 -14.19
N ASN A 24 16.33 -7.66 -14.51
CA ASN A 24 15.79 -8.96 -14.87
C ASN A 24 15.92 -10.03 -13.80
N VAL A 25 15.84 -9.62 -12.53
CA VAL A 25 15.94 -10.50 -11.37
C VAL A 25 14.68 -11.35 -11.27
N PRO A 26 14.80 -12.69 -11.25
CA PRO A 26 13.64 -13.55 -11.06
C PRO A 26 13.12 -13.44 -9.63
N VAL A 27 11.82 -13.27 -9.49
CA VAL A 27 11.10 -13.22 -8.22
C VAL A 27 10.03 -14.30 -8.22
N TYR A 28 9.88 -15.00 -7.12
CA TYR A 28 8.88 -16.04 -6.97
C TYR A 28 7.99 -15.74 -5.77
N ASP A 29 6.70 -15.97 -5.94
CA ASP A 29 5.75 -15.95 -4.85
C ASP A 29 5.81 -17.24 -4.00
N PRO A 30 5.04 -17.37 -2.91
CA PRO A 30 5.03 -18.56 -2.07
C PRO A 30 4.55 -19.82 -2.79
N GLU A 31 3.81 -19.69 -3.88
CA GLU A 31 3.25 -20.80 -4.67
C GLU A 31 4.15 -21.21 -5.83
N GLY A 32 5.18 -20.40 -6.10
CA GLY A 32 6.18 -20.67 -7.14
C GLY A 32 5.91 -19.96 -8.47
N ASN A 33 4.88 -19.11 -8.55
CA ASN A 33 4.65 -18.27 -9.72
C ASN A 33 5.78 -17.25 -9.84
N ARG A 34 6.10 -16.89 -11.08
CA ARG A 34 7.31 -16.13 -11.40
C ARG A 34 7.00 -14.73 -11.88
N GLY A 35 7.76 -13.77 -11.39
CA GLY A 35 7.84 -12.42 -11.91
C GLY A 35 9.27 -11.97 -12.17
N ARG A 36 9.41 -10.74 -12.64
CA ARG A 36 10.69 -10.07 -12.87
C ARG A 36 10.75 -8.79 -12.06
N LEU A 37 11.94 -8.49 -11.55
CA LEU A 37 12.21 -7.29 -10.78
C LEU A 37 13.44 -6.58 -11.35
N ASP A 38 13.29 -5.30 -11.66
CA ASP A 38 14.40 -4.39 -11.89
C ASP A 38 14.54 -3.46 -10.69
N VAL A 39 15.79 -3.24 -10.27
CA VAL A 39 16.13 -2.44 -9.10
C VAL A 39 17.13 -1.38 -9.48
N ASP A 40 16.87 -0.14 -9.12
CA ASP A 40 17.80 0.97 -9.18
C ASP A 40 17.77 1.71 -7.83
N LEU A 41 18.85 1.56 -7.06
CA LEU A 41 19.00 2.20 -5.75
C LEU A 41 20.12 3.21 -5.81
N ASN A 42 19.90 4.38 -5.23
CA ASN A 42 20.92 5.41 -5.08
C ASN A 42 21.03 5.81 -3.60
N LEU A 43 22.16 5.47 -2.99
CA LEU A 43 22.45 5.74 -1.58
C LEU A 43 23.19 7.08 -1.45
N GLN A 44 22.44 8.18 -1.37
CA GLN A 44 23.02 9.47 -1.08
C GLN A 44 23.26 9.62 0.43
N HIS A 45 24.52 9.49 0.88
CA HIS A 45 24.95 9.72 2.27
C HIS A 45 24.28 8.82 3.33
N LEU A 46 24.01 7.55 3.07
CA LEU A 46 23.41 6.58 4.01
C LEU A 46 22.10 7.01 4.69
N SER A 47 21.79 8.29 4.67
CA SER A 47 20.59 8.88 5.27
C SER A 47 19.46 9.15 4.27
N ASN A 48 19.77 9.10 2.98
CA ASN A 48 18.79 9.35 1.93
C ASN A 48 18.93 8.27 0.84
N ILE A 49 17.93 7.42 0.77
CA ILE A 49 17.84 6.32 -0.20
C ILE A 49 16.79 6.73 -1.25
N ALA A 50 17.25 6.96 -2.47
CA ALA A 50 16.36 7.04 -3.62
C ALA A 50 16.29 5.68 -4.31
N TYR A 51 15.11 5.24 -4.68
CA TYR A 51 14.90 3.96 -5.33
C TYR A 51 13.85 4.03 -6.44
N ASP A 52 14.06 3.21 -7.47
CA ASP A 52 13.11 2.94 -8.55
C ASP A 52 13.07 1.42 -8.75
N LEU A 53 11.97 0.82 -8.38
CA LEU A 53 11.70 -0.61 -8.47
C LEU A 53 10.66 -0.81 -9.56
N ARG A 54 10.89 -1.75 -10.48
CA ARG A 54 9.92 -2.16 -11.48
C ARG A 54 9.68 -3.65 -11.36
N VAL A 55 8.45 -4.01 -11.12
CA VAL A 55 8.01 -5.38 -10.92
C VAL A 55 7.07 -5.76 -12.06
N ALA A 56 7.34 -6.87 -12.70
CA ALA A 56 6.45 -7.46 -13.73
C ALA A 56 6.02 -8.85 -13.22
N PRO A 57 4.93 -8.94 -12.46
CA PRO A 57 4.33 -10.19 -12.06
C PRO A 57 3.70 -10.91 -13.24
N ASP A 58 3.71 -12.24 -13.20
CA ASP A 58 3.05 -13.13 -14.13
C ASP A 58 2.28 -14.19 -13.31
N GLU A 59 0.97 -14.03 -13.25
CA GLU A 59 0.05 -14.83 -12.41
C GLU A 59 0.49 -14.93 -10.93
N MET A 60 1.16 -13.91 -10.41
CA MET A 60 1.71 -13.92 -9.06
C MET A 60 0.68 -13.52 -8.02
N LEU A 61 0.77 -14.13 -6.86
CA LEU A 61 0.08 -13.66 -5.66
C LEU A 61 0.62 -12.29 -5.26
N VAL A 62 -0.19 -11.24 -5.39
CA VAL A 62 0.20 -9.86 -5.11
C VAL A 62 -0.42 -9.28 -3.85
N LEU A 63 -1.51 -9.89 -3.38
CA LEU A 63 -2.19 -9.53 -2.14
C LEU A 63 -2.62 -10.81 -1.40
N ASN A 64 -2.38 -10.87 -0.09
CA ASN A 64 -2.85 -11.94 0.77
C ASN A 64 -3.09 -11.38 2.18
N THR A 65 -4.17 -10.61 2.32
CA THR A 65 -4.52 -9.90 3.54
C THR A 65 -5.91 -10.30 4.01
N THR A 66 -6.14 -10.10 5.30
CA THR A 66 -7.42 -10.30 5.96
C THR A 66 -8.02 -8.95 6.41
N ALA A 67 -9.25 -8.95 6.89
CA ALA A 67 -9.90 -7.77 7.44
C ALA A 67 -9.16 -7.18 8.66
N ASP A 68 -8.33 -7.97 9.34
CA ASP A 68 -7.52 -7.51 10.48
C ASP A 68 -6.24 -6.78 10.05
N ASP A 69 -5.78 -6.99 8.81
CA ASP A 69 -4.55 -6.40 8.28
C ASP A 69 -4.78 -4.99 7.70
N ASN A 70 -5.99 -4.73 7.19
CA ASN A 70 -6.29 -3.48 6.50
C ASN A 70 -7.81 -3.19 6.51
N ASP A 71 -8.17 -2.00 6.98
CA ASP A 71 -9.56 -1.54 7.06
C ASP A 71 -10.15 -1.12 5.71
N PHE A 72 -9.31 -0.89 4.68
CA PHE A 72 -9.75 -0.33 3.40
C PHE A 72 -9.98 -1.40 2.34
N PHE A 73 -9.15 -2.44 2.34
CA PHE A 73 -9.26 -3.56 1.41
C PHE A 73 -8.54 -4.79 1.93
N PHE A 74 -9.03 -5.94 1.58
CA PHE A 74 -8.38 -7.21 1.88
C PHE A 74 -8.74 -8.26 0.84
N GLY A 75 -8.01 -9.36 0.84
CA GLY A 75 -8.28 -10.47 -0.07
C GLY A 75 -7.05 -11.26 -0.45
N ARG A 76 -7.26 -12.17 -1.39
CA ARG A 76 -6.22 -12.96 -2.02
C ARG A 76 -6.28 -12.71 -3.52
N VAL A 77 -5.30 -12.00 -4.06
CA VAL A 77 -5.32 -11.55 -5.46
C VAL A 77 -4.07 -12.01 -6.17
N TYR A 78 -4.28 -12.66 -7.30
CA TYR A 78 -3.26 -12.96 -8.29
C TYR A 78 -3.33 -11.93 -9.40
N ALA A 79 -2.17 -11.50 -9.89
CA ALA A 79 -2.13 -10.51 -10.95
C ALA A 79 -0.93 -10.65 -11.87
N SER A 80 -1.16 -10.23 -13.10
CA SER A 80 -0.16 -10.05 -14.13
C SER A 80 -0.13 -8.59 -14.57
N GLY A 81 1.06 -8.05 -14.87
CA GLY A 81 1.15 -6.67 -15.31
C GLY A 81 2.48 -6.02 -15.02
N MET A 82 2.44 -4.75 -14.65
CA MET A 82 3.62 -3.96 -14.33
C MET A 82 3.33 -3.03 -13.15
N ALA A 83 4.25 -2.98 -12.21
CA ALA A 83 4.23 -2.03 -11.10
C ALA A 83 5.57 -1.29 -11.05
N ARG A 84 5.53 0.02 -10.90
CA ARG A 84 6.68 0.85 -10.61
C ARG A 84 6.52 1.47 -9.23
N ILE A 85 7.53 1.31 -8.40
CA ILE A 85 7.58 1.86 -7.06
C ILE A 85 8.83 2.72 -6.97
N ALA A 86 8.66 4.01 -6.88
CA ALA A 86 9.76 4.96 -6.78
C ALA A 86 9.68 5.75 -5.46
N GLY A 87 10.84 6.01 -4.88
CA GLY A 87 10.91 6.79 -3.64
C GLY A 87 12.16 7.63 -3.54
N ASP A 88 12.01 8.82 -2.98
CA ASP A 88 13.10 9.73 -2.64
C ASP A 88 12.64 10.64 -1.49
N LYS A 89 13.51 10.87 -0.50
CA LYS A 89 13.29 11.83 0.61
C LYS A 89 11.93 11.70 1.31
N GLY A 90 11.51 10.45 1.55
CA GLY A 90 10.23 10.19 2.22
C GLY A 90 8.98 10.34 1.30
N GLN A 91 9.18 10.57 0.02
CA GLN A 91 8.12 10.51 -0.98
C GLN A 91 8.12 9.13 -1.62
N VAL A 92 6.97 8.50 -1.73
CA VAL A 92 6.78 7.20 -2.40
C VAL A 92 5.69 7.35 -3.45
N SER A 93 6.00 7.00 -4.68
CA SER A 93 5.04 6.90 -5.78
C SER A 93 4.93 5.44 -6.21
N MET A 94 3.70 4.98 -6.38
CA MET A 94 3.39 3.66 -6.91
C MET A 94 2.49 3.82 -8.13
N ASP A 95 2.99 3.40 -9.29
CA ASP A 95 2.24 3.39 -10.54
C ASP A 95 2.04 1.92 -10.94
N ILE A 96 0.81 1.44 -10.89
CA ILE A 96 0.47 0.03 -11.09
C ILE A 96 -0.51 -0.10 -12.24
N ALA A 97 -0.15 -0.88 -13.26
CA ALA A 97 -1.04 -1.31 -14.31
C ALA A 97 -1.09 -2.85 -14.30
N ALA A 98 -2.18 -3.41 -13.82
CA ALA A 98 -2.30 -4.83 -13.59
C ALA A 98 -3.64 -5.37 -14.10
N ARG A 99 -3.65 -6.65 -14.43
CA ARG A 99 -4.83 -7.46 -14.69
C ARG A 99 -4.92 -8.51 -13.59
N THR A 100 -6.10 -8.66 -13.02
CA THR A 100 -6.34 -9.76 -12.08
C THR A 100 -6.33 -11.08 -12.81
N ASP A 101 -5.82 -12.10 -12.17
CA ASP A 101 -5.85 -13.47 -12.68
C ASP A 101 -6.89 -14.30 -11.94
N ASP A 102 -7.18 -15.50 -12.45
CA ASP A 102 -8.21 -16.40 -11.90
C ASP A 102 -7.93 -16.76 -10.44
N ASP A 103 -8.95 -17.25 -9.74
CA ASP A 103 -8.92 -17.59 -8.32
C ASP A 103 -8.64 -16.39 -7.37
N SER A 104 -8.84 -15.19 -7.86
CA SER A 104 -8.70 -13.96 -7.07
C SER A 104 -10.00 -13.62 -6.33
N PHE A 105 -9.84 -13.20 -5.09
CA PHE A 105 -10.88 -12.60 -4.26
C PHE A 105 -10.43 -11.27 -3.71
N PHE A 106 -11.24 -10.24 -3.85
CA PHE A 106 -10.95 -8.90 -3.35
C PHE A 106 -12.19 -8.33 -2.63
N SER A 107 -12.00 -7.87 -1.42
CA SER A 107 -13.05 -7.21 -0.63
C SER A 107 -12.67 -5.77 -0.32
N MET A 108 -13.65 -4.88 -0.50
CA MET A 108 -13.53 -3.46 -0.20
C MET A 108 -14.68 -3.03 0.71
N PRO A 109 -14.45 -2.95 2.04
CA PRO A 109 -15.45 -2.44 2.96
C PRO A 109 -15.57 -0.92 2.81
N LEU A 110 -16.62 -0.45 2.17
CA LEU A 110 -17.00 0.96 2.13
C LEU A 110 -17.68 1.35 3.44
N SER A 111 -16.95 1.28 4.54
CA SER A 111 -17.49 1.69 5.82
C SER A 111 -17.52 3.21 5.91
N SER A 112 -18.68 3.75 6.28
CA SER A 112 -18.89 5.19 6.51
C SER A 112 -18.04 5.80 7.62
N LYS A 113 -17.08 5.05 8.18
CA LYS A 113 -16.15 5.52 9.22
C LYS A 113 -15.18 6.59 8.74
N SER A 114 -14.96 6.72 7.42
CA SER A 114 -14.05 7.72 6.87
C SER A 114 -14.64 9.11 6.66
N ASN A 115 -15.97 9.27 6.76
CA ASN A 115 -16.66 10.54 6.49
C ASN A 115 -17.47 11.13 7.63
N ILE A 116 -17.36 10.60 8.84
CA ILE A 116 -17.80 11.32 10.01
C ILE A 116 -16.53 11.94 10.63
N SER A 117 -16.06 13.04 10.04
CA SER A 117 -15.53 14.11 10.85
C SER A 117 -16.66 14.49 11.80
N TYR A 118 -16.80 13.77 12.90
CA TYR A 118 -17.42 14.37 14.05
C TYR A 118 -16.56 15.61 14.29
N ALA A 119 -17.13 16.75 13.95
CA ALA A 119 -16.63 17.98 14.46
C ALA A 119 -16.39 17.74 15.94
N ASP A 120 -15.13 17.82 16.36
CA ASP A 120 -14.71 17.73 17.76
C ASP A 120 -15.30 18.91 18.55
N PHE A 121 -16.63 18.97 18.63
CA PHE A 121 -17.36 19.97 19.43
C PHE A 121 -17.55 19.55 20.87
N VAL A 122 -17.18 18.30 21.22
CA VAL A 122 -17.22 17.85 22.60
C VAL A 122 -15.80 17.49 23.02
N VAL A 123 -15.06 18.50 23.42
CA VAL A 123 -13.86 18.32 24.21
C VAL A 123 -14.32 17.93 25.60
N PHE A 124 -14.34 16.63 25.92
CA PHE A 124 -14.40 16.20 27.30
C PHE A 124 -13.10 16.66 27.96
N GLU A 125 -13.15 17.72 28.76
CA GLU A 125 -12.07 18.03 29.69
C GLU A 125 -11.90 16.81 30.61
N LYS A 126 -10.85 16.02 30.35
CA LYS A 126 -10.42 15.02 31.32
C LYS A 126 -10.05 15.76 32.57
N PRO A 127 -10.52 15.31 33.77
CA PRO A 127 -10.06 15.87 35.01
C PRO A 127 -8.53 15.93 35.01
N ALA A 128 -7.95 17.04 35.43
CA ALA A 128 -6.51 17.23 35.42
C ALA A 128 -5.87 16.08 36.24
N GLU A 129 -5.33 15.09 35.52
CA GLU A 129 -4.45 14.12 36.16
C GLU A 129 -3.28 14.91 36.73
N VAL A 130 -3.09 14.79 38.04
CA VAL A 130 -1.97 15.42 38.74
C VAL A 130 -0.69 14.92 38.08
N ASP A 131 -0.04 15.81 37.35
CA ASP A 131 1.13 15.52 36.54
C ASP A 131 2.34 15.28 37.46
N THR A 132 2.52 14.03 37.83
CA THR A 132 3.65 13.58 38.69
C THR A 132 4.94 13.35 37.90
N LEU A 133 4.94 13.66 36.60
CA LEU A 133 6.11 13.47 35.75
C LEU A 133 7.15 14.59 35.97
N ASP A 134 8.38 14.19 36.24
CA ASP A 134 9.53 15.08 36.32
C ASP A 134 9.68 15.90 35.00
N LYS A 135 10.07 17.18 35.15
CA LYS A 135 10.24 18.14 34.06
C LYS A 135 11.13 17.61 32.92
N VAL A 136 12.10 16.74 33.24
CA VAL A 136 13.01 16.12 32.26
C VAL A 136 12.29 15.06 31.43
N MET A 137 11.50 14.21 32.07
CA MET A 137 10.68 13.20 31.43
C MET A 137 9.64 13.83 30.49
N ARG A 138 9.02 14.92 30.92
CA ARG A 138 8.06 15.68 30.14
C ARG A 138 8.68 16.29 28.89
N LYS A 139 9.88 16.87 28.99
CA LYS A 139 10.63 17.35 27.82
C LYS A 139 11.00 16.23 26.86
N LYS A 140 11.42 15.08 27.38
CA LYS A 140 11.76 13.90 26.56
C LYS A 140 10.54 13.38 25.80
N MET A 141 9.40 13.19 26.46
CA MET A 141 8.15 12.79 25.81
C MET A 141 7.67 13.79 24.75
N LEU A 142 7.78 15.11 25.03
CA LEU A 142 7.42 16.13 24.05
C LEU A 142 8.35 16.11 22.84
N PHE A 143 9.62 15.83 23.04
CA PHE A 143 10.61 15.73 21.95
C PHE A 143 10.37 14.48 21.11
N GLU A 144 10.07 13.33 21.72
CA GLU A 144 9.71 12.08 21.04
C GLU A 144 8.40 12.24 20.25
N ARG A 145 7.35 12.82 20.84
CA ARG A 145 6.09 13.13 20.11
C ARG A 145 6.28 14.10 18.94
N ARG A 146 7.21 15.06 19.05
CA ARG A 146 7.53 15.98 17.93
C ARG A 146 8.29 15.28 16.83
N ARG A 147 9.21 14.36 17.18
CA ARG A 147 9.95 13.53 16.22
C ARG A 147 9.02 12.60 15.47
N ASP A 148 8.16 11.87 16.17
CA ASP A 148 7.17 10.98 15.58
C ASP A 148 6.15 11.71 14.68
N ARG A 149 5.77 12.94 15.05
CA ARG A 149 4.93 13.78 14.18
C ARG A 149 5.68 14.25 12.94
N LYS A 150 6.96 14.61 13.06
CA LYS A 150 7.77 15.07 11.94
C LYS A 150 8.03 13.93 10.95
N ASP A 151 8.35 12.73 11.46
CA ASP A 151 8.56 11.54 10.63
C ASP A 151 7.26 11.10 9.91
N LYS A 152 6.09 11.23 10.57
CA LYS A 152 4.78 11.01 9.95
C LYS A 152 4.38 12.11 8.97
N GLN A 153 4.93 13.32 9.12
CA GLN A 153 4.58 14.48 8.31
C GLN A 153 5.35 14.53 6.98
N ASP A 154 6.51 13.89 6.88
CA ASP A 154 7.39 13.97 5.71
C ASP A 154 7.21 12.83 4.69
N SER A 155 6.58 11.71 5.04
CA SER A 155 6.34 10.62 4.06
C SER A 155 5.09 10.91 3.22
N ARG A 156 5.26 11.16 1.94
CA ARG A 156 4.19 11.30 0.96
C ARG A 156 4.08 10.00 0.17
N MET A 157 2.91 9.40 0.17
CA MET A 157 2.62 8.24 -0.63
C MET A 157 1.51 8.58 -1.62
N ASN A 158 1.76 8.32 -2.90
CA ASN A 158 0.78 8.45 -3.95
C ASN A 158 0.71 7.12 -4.71
N ILE A 159 -0.51 6.58 -4.85
CA ILE A 159 -0.75 5.32 -5.52
C ILE A 159 -1.71 5.58 -6.66
N ALA A 160 -1.27 5.27 -7.88
CA ALA A 160 -2.10 5.20 -9.06
C ALA A 160 -2.21 3.74 -9.49
N LEU A 161 -3.42 3.19 -9.52
CA LEU A 161 -3.68 1.81 -9.89
C LEU A 161 -4.69 1.77 -11.03
N ALA A 162 -4.27 1.22 -12.17
CA ALA A 162 -5.13 0.84 -13.28
C ALA A 162 -5.30 -0.69 -13.25
N LEU A 163 -6.51 -1.15 -13.02
CA LEU A 163 -6.83 -2.56 -12.84
C LEU A 163 -7.82 -3.03 -13.90
N ASP A 164 -7.46 -4.09 -14.61
CA ASP A 164 -8.34 -4.86 -15.50
C ASP A 164 -8.81 -6.10 -14.74
N VAL A 165 -10.10 -6.15 -14.40
CA VAL A 165 -10.71 -7.24 -13.62
C VAL A 165 -11.29 -8.27 -14.55
N ARG A 166 -10.82 -9.52 -14.44
CA ARG A 166 -11.31 -10.66 -15.22
C ARG A 166 -12.64 -11.22 -14.68
N PRO A 167 -13.45 -11.90 -15.53
CA PRO A 167 -14.78 -12.39 -15.16
C PRO A 167 -14.83 -13.40 -14.01
N ASN A 168 -13.74 -14.13 -13.77
CA ASN A 168 -13.67 -15.18 -12.73
C ASN A 168 -13.27 -14.64 -11.37
N VAL A 169 -13.00 -13.36 -11.25
CA VAL A 169 -12.62 -12.69 -10.00
C VAL A 169 -13.86 -12.40 -9.19
N GLU A 170 -13.83 -12.77 -7.92
CA GLU A 170 -14.88 -12.45 -6.98
C GLU A 170 -14.58 -11.12 -6.29
N VAL A 171 -15.47 -10.17 -6.42
CA VAL A 171 -15.38 -8.86 -5.77
C VAL A 171 -16.48 -8.74 -4.72
N GLU A 172 -16.10 -8.36 -3.52
CA GLU A 172 -17.02 -8.05 -2.44
C GLU A 172 -16.97 -6.56 -2.12
N ILE A 173 -18.13 -5.95 -2.09
CA ILE A 173 -18.29 -4.56 -1.62
C ILE A 173 -19.19 -4.60 -0.38
N ALA A 174 -18.67 -4.16 0.76
CA ALA A 174 -19.42 -4.11 2.00
C ALA A 174 -19.79 -2.66 2.34
N VAL A 175 -21.08 -2.39 2.49
CA VAL A 175 -21.64 -1.07 2.82
C VAL A 175 -22.51 -1.20 4.07
N SER A 176 -22.18 -0.47 5.13
CA SER A 176 -23.00 -0.37 6.35
C SER A 176 -23.43 -1.72 6.94
N GLY A 177 -22.53 -2.70 6.94
CA GLY A 177 -22.80 -4.04 7.49
C GLY A 177 -23.46 -5.02 6.51
N ASN A 178 -23.79 -4.59 5.31
CA ASN A 178 -24.26 -5.46 4.22
C ASN A 178 -23.13 -5.67 3.22
N ALA A 179 -22.88 -6.90 2.82
CA ALA A 179 -21.90 -7.22 1.80
C ALA A 179 -22.59 -7.75 0.54
N VAL A 180 -22.17 -7.23 -0.60
CA VAL A 180 -22.56 -7.72 -1.91
C VAL A 180 -21.34 -8.36 -2.56
N ARG A 181 -21.43 -9.64 -2.86
CA ARG A 181 -20.42 -10.39 -3.60
C ARG A 181 -20.92 -10.63 -5.01
N ALA A 182 -20.05 -10.36 -5.96
CA ALA A 182 -20.37 -10.57 -7.35
C ALA A 182 -19.13 -10.99 -8.13
N ARG A 183 -19.34 -11.76 -9.19
CA ARG A 183 -18.33 -11.97 -10.23
C ARG A 183 -18.67 -11.08 -11.41
N GLY A 184 -17.63 -10.59 -12.06
CA GLY A 184 -17.82 -9.69 -13.17
C GLY A 184 -16.49 -9.28 -13.78
N GLU A 185 -16.58 -8.43 -14.78
CA GLU A 185 -15.43 -7.91 -15.53
C GLU A 185 -15.52 -6.40 -15.65
N GLY A 186 -14.37 -5.76 -15.72
CA GLY A 186 -14.34 -4.31 -15.89
C GLY A 186 -12.95 -3.70 -15.71
N THR A 187 -12.87 -2.40 -15.92
CA THR A 187 -11.65 -1.64 -15.71
C THR A 187 -11.86 -0.66 -14.58
N LEU A 188 -10.94 -0.64 -13.63
CA LEU A 188 -10.97 0.24 -12.47
C LEU A 188 -9.69 1.05 -12.42
N ASN A 189 -9.82 2.36 -12.23
CA ASN A 189 -8.71 3.26 -11.97
C ASN A 189 -8.87 3.83 -10.56
N LEU A 190 -7.86 3.63 -9.72
CA LEU A 190 -7.84 4.11 -8.35
C LEU A 190 -6.70 5.10 -8.16
N GLN A 191 -7.00 6.19 -7.49
CA GLN A 191 -6.00 7.14 -7.02
C GLN A 191 -6.12 7.26 -5.50
N ILE A 192 -5.02 6.99 -4.80
CA ILE A 192 -4.99 6.97 -3.35
C ILE A 192 -3.86 7.90 -2.89
N ASP A 193 -4.23 8.92 -2.13
CA ASP A 193 -3.31 9.76 -1.36
C ASP A 193 -3.76 9.73 0.11
N PRO A 194 -3.12 8.92 0.96
CA PRO A 194 -3.53 8.76 2.35
C PRO A 194 -3.44 10.04 3.20
N ARG A 195 -2.71 11.06 2.75
CA ARG A 195 -2.58 12.33 3.48
C ARG A 195 -3.72 13.30 3.24
N SER A 196 -4.06 13.49 1.98
CA SER A 196 -5.20 14.32 1.60
C SER A 196 -6.51 13.62 1.83
N ASN A 197 -6.47 12.39 2.36
CA ASN A 197 -7.63 11.51 2.50
C ASN A 197 -8.40 11.37 1.16
N VAL A 198 -7.64 11.46 0.06
CA VAL A 198 -8.19 11.29 -1.28
C VAL A 198 -8.18 9.80 -1.61
N PHE A 199 -9.35 9.27 -1.82
CA PHE A 199 -9.60 7.98 -2.42
C PHE A 199 -10.57 8.19 -3.57
N GLU A 200 -10.06 8.14 -4.78
CA GLU A 200 -10.86 8.31 -5.98
C GLU A 200 -10.84 7.00 -6.77
N MET A 201 -12.00 6.57 -7.21
CA MET A 201 -12.19 5.37 -8.03
C MET A 201 -13.07 5.69 -9.21
N TYR A 202 -12.59 5.36 -10.40
CA TYR A 202 -13.29 5.54 -11.66
C TYR A 202 -13.24 4.24 -12.46
N GLY A 203 -14.29 3.92 -13.15
CA GLY A 203 -14.31 2.76 -14.05
C GLY A 203 -15.68 2.16 -14.25
N ASP A 204 -15.73 1.11 -15.04
CA ASP A 204 -16.92 0.36 -15.34
C ASP A 204 -16.72 -1.09 -14.87
N TYR A 205 -17.73 -1.62 -14.19
CA TYR A 205 -17.74 -3.01 -13.74
C TYR A 205 -19.08 -3.65 -14.07
N THR A 206 -19.04 -4.69 -14.86
CA THR A 206 -20.22 -5.45 -15.28
C THR A 206 -20.33 -6.72 -14.44
N ILE A 207 -21.39 -6.84 -13.67
CA ILE A 207 -21.72 -8.01 -12.86
C ILE A 207 -22.35 -9.08 -13.78
N ARG A 208 -21.93 -10.33 -13.56
CA ARG A 208 -22.46 -11.51 -14.25
C ARG A 208 -23.02 -12.54 -13.29
#